data_a42c706d1c723073c4873064b46a2819
#
_entry.id   a42c706d1c723073c4873064b46a2819
#
_cell.length_a   1.000
_cell.length_b   1.000
_cell.length_c   1.000
_cell.angle_alpha   90.00
_cell.angle_beta   90.00
_cell.angle_gamma   90.00
#
_symmetry.space_group_name_H-M   'P 1'
#
loop_
_entity.id
_entity.type
_entity.pdbx_description
1 polymer ?
#
loop_
_entity_poly.entity_id
_entity_poly.type
_entity_poly.pdbx_seq_one_letter_code
_entity_poly.pdbx_strand_id
1 'polypeptide(L)'
;MYYSNLVIDNKSRYTDELYTYGSHEPLKKGDVVSVSFGLGSKEKRAFVFETNVKPGIDLSKIKVISGKEEGISLNEEMISTVVWMRQRYGIKYIDGINCFGSLFIRHGSYY
;
A
#
# COMPACT_ATOMS: atom_id res chain seq x y z
N MET A 1 -7.71 -15.06 8.21
CA MET A 1 -6.81 -14.26 7.35
C MET A 1 -7.60 -13.11 6.73
N TYR A 2 -7.02 -11.93 6.73
CA TYR A 2 -7.62 -10.74 6.13
C TYR A 2 -6.92 -10.45 4.82
N TYR A 3 -7.63 -9.95 3.83
CA TYR A 3 -7.06 -9.63 2.52
C TYR A 3 -7.24 -8.14 2.24
N SER A 4 -6.20 -7.52 1.73
CA SER A 4 -6.18 -6.09 1.45
C SER A 4 -5.49 -5.82 0.12
N ASN A 5 -5.90 -4.76 -0.54
CA ASN A 5 -5.24 -4.30 -1.75
C ASN A 5 -4.25 -3.19 -1.40
N LEU A 6 -3.03 -3.35 -1.86
CA LEU A 6 -1.91 -2.49 -1.51
C LEU A 6 -1.30 -1.85 -2.76
N VAL A 7 -0.80 -0.64 -2.59
CA VAL A 7 0.10 -0.01 -3.57
C VAL A 7 1.52 -0.21 -3.06
N ILE A 8 2.38 -0.83 -3.89
CA ILE A 8 3.75 -1.14 -3.51
C ILE A 8 4.66 -0.01 -3.95
N ASP A 9 5.49 0.47 -3.01
CA ASP A 9 6.51 1.47 -3.31
C ASP A 9 7.67 0.80 -4.04
N ASN A 10 7.52 0.73 -5.36
CA ASN A 10 8.50 0.14 -6.25
C ASN A 10 8.83 1.17 -7.31
N LYS A 11 10.12 1.37 -7.56
CA LYS A 11 10.59 2.35 -8.55
C LYS A 11 10.31 1.94 -9.98
N SER A 12 9.88 0.71 -10.24
CA SER A 12 9.51 0.26 -11.56
C SER A 12 8.26 0.99 -12.04
N ARG A 13 8.32 1.51 -13.26
CA ARG A 13 7.19 2.20 -13.90
C ARG A 13 6.05 1.27 -14.27
N TYR A 14 6.26 -0.03 -14.20
CA TYR A 14 5.29 -1.03 -14.62
C TYR A 14 4.37 -1.50 -13.51
N THR A 15 4.54 -0.99 -12.29
CA THR A 15 3.81 -1.51 -11.12
C THR A 15 2.83 -0.50 -10.54
N ASP A 16 2.11 0.21 -11.39
CA ASP A 16 1.07 1.14 -10.95
C ASP A 16 -0.27 0.41 -10.82
N GLU A 17 -0.30 -0.59 -9.94
CA GLU A 17 -1.46 -1.45 -9.73
C GLU A 17 -1.67 -1.71 -8.25
N LEU A 18 -2.87 -2.17 -7.93
CA LEU A 18 -3.18 -2.68 -6.59
C LEU A 18 -2.89 -4.17 -6.56
N TYR A 19 -2.16 -4.59 -5.53
CA TYR A 19 -1.82 -5.99 -5.30
C TYR A 19 -2.48 -6.50 -4.03
N THR A 20 -3.05 -7.68 -4.09
CA THR A 20 -3.74 -8.30 -2.95
C THR A 20 -2.76 -9.08 -2.10
N TYR A 21 -2.71 -8.77 -0.80
CA TYR A 21 -1.91 -9.49 0.19
C TYR A 21 -2.78 -9.89 1.36
N GLY A 22 -2.41 -10.98 2.01
CA GLY A 22 -3.04 -11.43 3.23
C GLY A 22 -2.34 -10.88 4.46
N SER A 23 -3.07 -10.80 5.57
CA SER A 23 -2.50 -10.46 6.87
C SER A 23 -3.22 -11.23 7.96
N HIS A 24 -2.50 -11.52 9.05
CA HIS A 24 -3.09 -12.20 10.20
C HIS A 24 -3.91 -11.25 11.06
N GLU A 25 -3.64 -9.97 10.98
CA GLU A 25 -4.35 -8.93 11.68
C GLU A 25 -5.11 -8.04 10.70
N PRO A 26 -6.24 -7.45 11.11
CA PRO A 26 -6.95 -6.53 10.24
C PRO A 26 -6.11 -5.26 10.02
N LEU A 27 -6.10 -4.80 8.78
CA LEU A 27 -5.41 -3.58 8.39
C LEU A 27 -6.45 -2.47 8.17
N LYS A 28 -5.97 -1.23 8.21
CA LYS A 28 -6.78 -0.04 7.94
C LYS A 28 -6.25 0.66 6.70
N LYS A 29 -7.11 1.37 6.00
CA LYS A 29 -6.67 2.23 4.91
C LYS A 29 -5.63 3.22 5.42
N GLY A 30 -4.53 3.32 4.69
CA GLY A 30 -3.42 4.18 5.06
C GLY A 30 -2.33 3.51 5.88
N ASP A 31 -2.54 2.29 6.34
CA ASP A 31 -1.49 1.55 7.04
C ASP A 31 -0.30 1.34 6.11
N VAL A 32 0.90 1.37 6.67
CA VAL A 32 2.15 1.12 5.97
C VAL A 32 2.66 -0.24 6.39
N VAL A 33 2.92 -1.10 5.42
CA VAL A 33 3.36 -2.47 5.66
C VAL A 33 4.59 -2.79 4.83
N SER A 34 5.28 -3.86 5.21
CA SER A 34 6.38 -4.41 4.42
C SER A 34 5.93 -5.69 3.75
N VAL A 35 6.29 -5.86 2.48
CA VAL A 35 5.91 -7.02 1.69
C VAL A 35 7.11 -7.52 0.89
N SER A 36 7.11 -8.82 0.58
CA SER A 36 8.02 -9.38 -0.40
C SER A 36 7.44 -9.18 -1.78
N PHE A 37 8.23 -8.62 -2.68
CA PHE A 37 7.74 -8.32 -4.02
C PHE A 37 8.82 -8.48 -5.08
N GLY A 38 8.39 -8.99 -6.24
CA GLY A 38 9.23 -9.07 -7.42
C GLY A 38 10.22 -10.24 -7.41
N LEU A 39 11.11 -10.24 -8.37
CA LEU A 39 12.16 -11.25 -8.49
C LEU A 39 13.14 -11.12 -7.32
N GLY A 40 13.43 -12.26 -6.70
CA GLY A 40 14.29 -12.29 -5.52
C GLY A 40 13.57 -11.92 -4.24
N SER A 41 12.27 -11.74 -4.28
CA SER A 41 11.42 -11.46 -3.11
C SER A 41 12.00 -10.39 -2.20
N LYS A 42 12.35 -9.25 -2.77
CA LYS A 42 12.90 -8.13 -2.01
C LYS A 42 11.80 -7.47 -1.17
N GLU A 43 12.18 -7.06 0.03
CA GLU A 43 11.27 -6.32 0.91
C GLU A 43 11.00 -4.92 0.36
N LYS A 44 9.72 -4.60 0.25
CA LYS A 44 9.26 -3.29 -0.21
C LYS A 44 8.25 -2.73 0.77
N ARG A 45 8.20 -1.41 0.86
CA ARG A 45 7.15 -0.73 1.60
C ARG A 45 5.89 -0.71 0.74
N ALA A 46 4.74 -0.87 1.38
CA ALA A 46 3.45 -0.83 0.70
C ALA A 46 2.43 -0.05 1.51
N PHE A 47 1.44 0.50 0.83
CA PHE A 47 0.40 1.33 1.44
C PHE A 47 -0.95 0.67 1.22
N VAL A 48 -1.73 0.54 2.29
CA VAL A 48 -3.04 -0.12 2.24
C VAL A 48 -4.07 0.85 1.66
N PHE A 49 -4.67 0.47 0.54
CA PHE A 49 -5.68 1.28 -0.15
C PHE A 49 -7.09 0.73 0.04
N GLU A 50 -7.23 -0.58 0.09
CA GLU A 50 -8.53 -1.23 0.28
C GLU A 50 -8.39 -2.36 1.27
N THR A 51 -9.37 -2.52 2.15
CA THR A 51 -9.37 -3.56 3.18
C THR A 51 -10.57 -4.48 2.99
N ASN A 52 -10.50 -5.66 3.59
CA ASN A 52 -11.60 -6.66 3.54
C ASN A 52 -12.04 -6.97 2.12
N VAL A 53 -11.08 -7.11 1.21
CA VAL A 53 -11.37 -7.42 -0.18
C VAL A 53 -11.58 -8.92 -0.36
N LYS A 54 -12.34 -9.28 -1.39
CA LYS A 54 -12.46 -10.67 -1.81
C LYS A 54 -11.40 -10.94 -2.87
N PRO A 55 -10.45 -11.85 -2.63
CA PRO A 55 -9.43 -12.14 -3.62
C PRO A 55 -10.04 -12.71 -4.89
N GLY A 56 -9.64 -12.20 -6.03
CA GLY A 56 -10.05 -12.70 -7.33
C GLY A 56 -9.17 -13.80 -7.87
N ILE A 57 -8.17 -14.23 -7.11
CA ILE A 57 -7.22 -15.27 -7.50
C ILE A 57 -7.19 -16.37 -6.44
N ASP A 58 -6.53 -17.48 -6.78
CA ASP A 58 -6.37 -18.61 -5.87
C ASP A 58 -5.67 -18.17 -4.60
N LEU A 59 -6.27 -18.46 -3.45
CA LEU A 59 -5.74 -18.07 -2.13
C LEU A 59 -4.33 -18.61 -1.89
N SER A 60 -3.98 -19.75 -2.48
CA SER A 60 -2.64 -20.33 -2.35
C SER A 60 -1.57 -19.48 -3.02
N LYS A 61 -1.95 -18.58 -3.92
CA LYS A 61 -1.03 -17.69 -4.63
C LYS A 61 -0.87 -16.33 -3.96
N ILE A 62 -1.67 -16.06 -2.93
CA ILE A 62 -1.63 -14.78 -2.23
C ILE A 62 -0.58 -14.83 -1.14
N LYS A 63 0.37 -13.91 -1.22
CA LYS A 63 1.41 -13.78 -0.20
C LYS A 63 0.87 -13.03 1.01
N VAL A 64 1.48 -13.26 2.16
CA VAL A 64 1.17 -12.57 3.41
C VAL A 64 2.17 -11.44 3.60
N ILE A 65 1.74 -10.32 4.15
CA ILE A 65 2.64 -9.22 4.44
C ILE A 65 3.74 -9.68 5.40
N SER A 66 4.93 -9.09 5.28
CA SER A 66 6.06 -9.40 6.17
C SER A 66 5.89 -8.77 7.54
N GLY A 67 5.30 -7.58 7.59
CA GLY A 67 5.07 -6.87 8.83
C GLY A 67 4.34 -5.56 8.61
N LYS A 68 3.95 -4.92 9.71
CA LYS A 68 3.30 -3.61 9.70
C LYS A 68 4.24 -2.61 10.34
N GLU A 69 4.43 -1.45 9.72
CA GLU A 69 5.23 -0.38 10.31
C GLU A 69 4.41 0.38 11.35
N GLU A 70 4.87 0.35 12.59
CA GLU A 70 4.22 1.07 13.67
C GLU A 70 4.59 2.56 13.63
N GLY A 71 3.64 3.40 14.01
CA GLY A 71 3.86 4.84 14.12
C GLY A 71 3.87 5.57 12.78
N ILE A 72 3.74 4.88 11.67
CA ILE A 72 3.65 5.49 10.35
C ILE A 72 2.37 5.02 9.70
N SER A 73 1.51 5.98 9.34
CA SER A 73 0.32 5.68 8.57
C SER A 73 -0.12 6.92 7.81
N LEU A 74 -0.74 6.71 6.66
CA LEU A 74 -1.49 7.75 5.97
C LEU A 74 -2.91 7.68 6.49
N ASN A 75 -3.62 8.82 6.52
CA ASN A 75 -5.02 8.77 6.92
C ASN A 75 -5.91 8.39 5.72
N GLU A 76 -7.14 7.99 6.02
CA GLU A 76 -8.09 7.58 4.98
C GLU A 76 -8.37 8.71 3.98
N GLU A 77 -8.41 9.93 4.45
CA GLU A 77 -8.66 11.08 3.62
C GLU A 77 -7.57 11.27 2.57
N MET A 78 -6.31 11.04 2.95
CA MET A 78 -5.20 11.10 2.01
C MET A 78 -5.31 10.01 0.95
N ILE A 79 -5.67 8.80 1.36
CA ILE A 79 -5.87 7.69 0.43
C ILE A 79 -6.97 8.04 -0.57
N SER A 80 -8.09 8.55 -0.07
CA SER A 80 -9.21 8.97 -0.93
C SER A 80 -8.80 10.07 -1.91
N THR A 81 -7.98 11.00 -1.45
CA THR A 81 -7.46 12.08 -2.30
C THR A 81 -6.57 11.55 -3.41
N VAL A 82 -5.69 10.61 -3.10
CA VAL A 82 -4.83 9.98 -4.10
C VAL A 82 -5.65 9.25 -5.16
N VAL A 83 -6.67 8.51 -4.75
CA VAL A 83 -7.57 7.83 -5.68
C VAL A 83 -8.28 8.84 -6.57
N TRP A 84 -8.79 9.92 -5.99
CA TRP A 84 -9.45 10.99 -6.73
C TRP A 84 -8.52 11.64 -7.75
N MET A 85 -7.30 11.97 -7.34
CA MET A 85 -6.30 12.57 -8.22
C MET A 85 -5.95 11.65 -9.39
N ARG A 86 -5.84 10.35 -9.12
CA ARG A 86 -5.57 9.38 -10.17
C ARG A 86 -6.69 9.36 -11.21
N GLN A 87 -7.94 9.34 -10.74
CA GLN A 87 -9.10 9.32 -11.63
C GLN A 87 -9.23 10.59 -12.46
N ARG A 88 -8.89 11.73 -11.86
CA ARG A 88 -9.06 13.03 -12.51
C ARG A 88 -7.89 13.40 -13.41
N TYR A 89 -6.66 13.14 -12.98
CA TYR A 89 -5.46 13.60 -13.67
C TYR A 89 -4.62 12.49 -14.27
N GLY A 90 -4.98 11.24 -14.02
CA GLY A 90 -4.23 10.11 -14.55
C GLY A 90 -2.85 9.91 -13.91
N ILE A 91 -2.62 10.45 -12.73
CA ILE A 91 -1.35 10.26 -12.04
C ILE A 91 -1.28 8.87 -11.42
N LYS A 92 -0.07 8.39 -11.20
CA LYS A 92 0.15 7.09 -10.58
C LYS A 92 -0.11 7.17 -9.07
N TYR A 93 -0.51 6.03 -8.49
CA TYR A 93 -0.72 5.94 -7.04
C TYR A 93 0.48 6.41 -6.26
N ILE A 94 1.68 5.94 -6.62
CA ILE A 94 2.91 6.28 -5.92
C ILE A 94 3.23 7.77 -6.04
N ASP A 95 2.99 8.38 -7.18
CA ASP A 95 3.22 9.81 -7.37
C ASP A 95 2.28 10.63 -6.48
N GLY A 96 1.01 10.22 -6.38
CA GLY A 96 0.06 10.86 -5.48
C GLY A 96 0.45 10.71 -4.01
N ILE A 97 0.89 9.52 -3.63
CA ILE A 97 1.36 9.26 -2.26
C ILE A 97 2.58 10.14 -1.95
N ASN A 98 3.51 10.25 -2.89
CA ASN A 98 4.72 11.04 -2.68
C ASN A 98 4.43 12.53 -2.54
N CYS A 99 3.39 13.03 -3.20
CA CYS A 99 2.98 14.43 -3.03
C CYS A 99 2.54 14.75 -1.60
N PHE A 100 1.78 13.84 -0.98
CA PHE A 100 1.24 14.04 0.35
C PHE A 100 1.99 13.25 1.41
N GLY A 101 2.33 12.00 1.08
CA GLY A 101 2.92 11.07 2.03
C GLY A 101 4.31 11.46 2.47
N SER A 102 5.09 12.13 1.64
CA SER A 102 6.44 12.54 2.01
C SER A 102 6.44 13.51 3.19
N LEU A 103 5.44 14.38 3.26
CA LEU A 103 5.30 15.30 4.40
C LEU A 103 4.93 14.53 5.66
N PHE A 104 4.02 13.59 5.57
CA PHE A 104 3.56 12.82 6.73
C PHE A 104 4.59 11.80 7.20
N ILE A 105 5.25 11.13 6.30
CA ILE A 105 6.29 10.17 6.65
C ILE A 105 7.46 10.90 7.30
N ARG A 106 7.82 12.09 6.81
CA ARG A 106 8.86 12.91 7.43
C ARG A 106 8.47 13.35 8.84
N HIS A 107 7.24 13.80 9.02
CA HIS A 107 6.77 14.18 10.34
C HIS A 107 6.78 12.98 11.29
N GLY A 108 6.38 11.81 10.81
CA GLY A 108 6.42 10.58 11.60
C GLY A 108 7.84 10.22 12.00
N SER A 109 8.84 10.49 11.17
CA SER A 109 10.24 10.15 11.46
C SER A 109 10.92 11.13 12.40
N TYR A 110 10.36 12.31 12.63
CA TYR A 110 10.88 13.31 13.55
C TYR A 110 10.37 13.14 14.96
N TYR A 111 9.36 12.35 15.13
CA TYR A 111 8.75 12.12 16.42
C TYR A 111 8.82 10.64 16.79
#